data_830b34a368b7d182437411fb4e7f1727
#
_entry.id   830b34a368b7d182437411fb4e7f1727
#
_cell.length_a   1.000
_cell.length_b   1.000
_cell.length_c   1.000
_cell.angle_alpha   90.00
_cell.angle_beta   90.00
_cell.angle_gamma   90.00
#
_symmetry.space_group_name_H-M   'P 1'
#
loop_
_entity.id
_entity.type
_entity.pdbx_description
1 polymer ?
#
loop_
_entity_poly.entity_id
_entity_poly.type
_entity_poly.pdbx_seq_one_letter_code
_entity_poly.pdbx_strand_id
1 'polypeptide(L)'
;MKKFVKNLLIIMATTLLFSCAKQSNSQKSIAVFVPGIMDDSPIYAKLANGVKQAVEEYNANKDENSKCNLFIMEAGTNQAEWSDKIISLASTGKYQVIISSNPSLPDLVEPIIQQFPAQKFILLDAEKEGNNNINTVCYNQYEQAYLTGYIAGLMTKSNKLALIAAQEYPVMNNVLLPYFEKGAKDANSATTVDFRIVGNWYD
;
A
#
# COMPACT_ATOMS: atom_id res chain seq x y z
N MET A 1 59.85 7.94 30.73
CA MET A 1 59.25 8.31 29.43
C MET A 1 58.38 7.22 28.79
N LYS A 2 58.84 5.97 28.61
CA LYS A 2 58.05 4.90 27.94
C LYS A 2 56.71 4.53 28.63
N LYS A 3 56.61 4.54 29.96
CA LYS A 3 55.37 4.27 30.71
C LYS A 3 54.33 5.41 30.57
N PHE A 4 54.81 6.66 30.48
CA PHE A 4 53.94 7.83 30.37
C PHE A 4 53.26 7.88 28.97
N VAL A 5 54.02 7.56 27.93
CA VAL A 5 53.49 7.49 26.54
C VAL A 5 52.49 6.35 26.38
N LYS A 6 52.73 5.19 27.05
CA LYS A 6 51.82 4.05 26.99
C LYS A 6 50.47 4.34 27.67
N ASN A 7 50.48 5.05 28.80
CA ASN A 7 49.25 5.45 29.49
C ASN A 7 48.50 6.55 28.72
N LEU A 8 49.19 7.46 28.06
CA LEU A 8 48.56 8.49 27.21
C LEU A 8 47.89 7.89 25.97
N LEU A 9 48.50 6.86 25.36
CA LEU A 9 47.92 6.12 24.24
C LEU A 9 46.67 5.32 24.63
N ILE A 10 46.61 4.75 25.85
CA ILE A 10 45.44 4.03 26.35
C ILE A 10 44.26 4.99 26.62
N ILE A 11 44.54 6.18 27.19
CA ILE A 11 43.54 7.20 27.44
C ILE A 11 42.96 7.75 26.12
N MET A 12 43.79 7.92 25.09
CA MET A 12 43.40 8.40 23.78
C MET A 12 42.59 7.33 23.00
N ALA A 13 42.87 6.04 23.21
CA ALA A 13 42.08 4.93 22.61
C ALA A 13 40.69 4.74 23.26
N THR A 14 40.56 5.03 24.58
CA THR A 14 39.29 4.94 25.28
C THR A 14 38.34 6.10 24.96
N THR A 15 38.84 7.27 24.63
CA THR A 15 37.98 8.41 24.21
C THR A 15 37.44 8.26 22.80
N LEU A 16 38.07 7.47 21.94
CA LEU A 16 37.58 7.17 20.59
C LEU A 16 36.40 6.17 20.56
N LEU A 17 36.20 5.38 21.62
CA LEU A 17 35.13 4.40 21.70
C LEU A 17 33.78 4.99 22.21
N PHE A 18 33.80 6.22 22.76
CA PHE A 18 32.57 6.89 23.22
C PHE A 18 31.92 7.79 22.17
N SER A 19 32.43 7.88 20.95
CA SER A 19 31.97 8.82 19.92
C SER A 19 30.97 8.25 18.91
N CYS A 20 30.27 7.14 19.19
CA CYS A 20 29.26 6.62 18.27
C CYS A 20 28.01 6.07 18.95
N ALA A 21 27.47 6.79 19.92
CA ALA A 21 26.08 6.67 20.28
C ALA A 21 25.38 7.99 19.93
N LYS A 22 25.43 8.39 18.67
CA LYS A 22 24.47 9.37 18.15
C LYS A 22 23.14 8.65 18.17
N GLN A 23 22.40 8.82 19.26
CA GLN A 23 20.98 8.51 19.31
C GLN A 23 20.36 9.31 18.19
N SER A 24 20.22 8.66 17.03
CA SER A 24 19.50 9.20 15.91
C SER A 24 18.04 9.33 16.40
N ASN A 25 17.67 10.51 16.90
CA ASN A 25 16.29 10.94 16.89
C ASN A 25 15.92 11.08 15.42
N SER A 26 15.79 9.96 14.72
CA SER A 26 15.30 10.00 13.36
C SER A 26 13.85 10.42 13.46
N GLN A 27 13.59 11.65 13.07
CA GLN A 27 12.25 12.19 12.94
C GLN A 27 11.41 11.16 12.19
N LYS A 28 10.22 10.85 12.72
CA LYS A 28 9.30 9.89 12.08
C LYS A 28 8.97 10.35 10.68
N SER A 29 8.93 9.43 9.74
CA SER A 29 8.56 9.73 8.36
C SER A 29 7.68 8.63 7.80
N ILE A 30 6.64 9.03 7.09
CA ILE A 30 5.67 8.17 6.42
C ILE A 30 5.69 8.50 4.93
N ALA A 31 5.61 7.49 4.08
CA ALA A 31 5.38 7.70 2.67
C ALA A 31 3.97 7.23 2.26
N VAL A 32 3.34 7.98 1.36
CA VAL A 32 2.17 7.51 0.60
C VAL A 32 2.65 7.23 -0.82
N PHE A 33 2.45 6.01 -1.26
CA PHE A 33 2.67 5.60 -2.64
C PHE A 33 1.31 5.58 -3.35
N VAL A 34 1.12 6.45 -4.32
CA VAL A 34 -0.07 6.52 -5.16
C VAL A 34 0.21 5.76 -6.45
N PRO A 35 -0.41 4.59 -6.67
CA PRO A 35 -0.22 3.82 -7.90
C PRO A 35 -1.05 4.44 -9.05
N GLY A 36 -0.68 5.65 -9.45
CA GLY A 36 -1.39 6.44 -10.43
C GLY A 36 -1.13 7.94 -10.26
N ILE A 37 -2.15 8.71 -10.59
CA ILE A 37 -2.20 10.18 -10.49
C ILE A 37 -3.39 10.53 -9.60
N MET A 38 -3.20 11.41 -8.60
CA MET A 38 -4.25 11.76 -7.64
C MET A 38 -5.43 12.48 -8.30
N ASP A 39 -5.14 13.36 -9.26
CA ASP A 39 -6.17 14.13 -9.94
C ASP A 39 -7.10 13.26 -10.80
N ASP A 40 -6.61 12.10 -11.24
CA ASP A 40 -7.38 11.16 -12.06
C ASP A 40 -8.19 10.17 -11.21
N SER A 41 -7.96 10.12 -9.89
CA SER A 41 -8.59 9.13 -9.01
C SER A 41 -9.05 9.72 -7.67
N PRO A 42 -10.37 9.84 -7.45
CA PRO A 42 -10.92 10.25 -6.15
C PRO A 42 -10.48 9.36 -4.98
N ILE A 43 -10.18 8.08 -5.24
CA ILE A 43 -9.71 7.13 -4.24
C ILE A 43 -8.32 7.52 -3.77
N TYR A 44 -7.40 7.79 -4.70
CA TYR A 44 -6.03 8.17 -4.36
C TYR A 44 -5.94 9.56 -3.72
N ALA A 45 -6.76 10.51 -4.19
CA ALA A 45 -6.87 11.80 -3.55
C ALA A 45 -7.36 11.68 -2.09
N LYS A 46 -8.37 10.84 -1.83
CA LYS A 46 -8.87 10.58 -0.47
C LYS A 46 -7.83 9.89 0.41
N LEU A 47 -7.10 8.90 -0.13
CA LEU A 47 -6.00 8.25 0.58
C LEU A 47 -4.96 9.27 1.04
N ALA A 48 -4.43 10.06 0.09
CA ALA A 48 -3.40 11.06 0.37
C ALA A 48 -3.88 12.11 1.38
N ASN A 49 -5.10 12.62 1.21
CA ASN A 49 -5.69 13.60 2.12
C ASN A 49 -5.96 13.04 3.52
N GLY A 50 -6.42 11.79 3.62
CA GLY A 50 -6.64 11.14 4.91
C GLY A 50 -5.33 10.95 5.69
N VAL A 51 -4.26 10.52 5.02
CA VAL A 51 -2.93 10.40 5.66
C VAL A 51 -2.38 11.77 6.04
N LYS A 52 -2.55 12.78 5.18
CA LYS A 52 -2.13 14.16 5.48
C LYS A 52 -2.83 14.69 6.73
N GLN A 53 -4.14 14.54 6.81
CA GLN A 53 -4.92 14.94 7.98
C GLN A 53 -4.43 14.23 9.25
N ALA A 54 -4.23 12.91 9.21
CA ALA A 54 -3.75 12.14 10.35
C ALA A 54 -2.35 12.60 10.82
N VAL A 55 -1.46 12.95 9.88
CA VAL A 55 -0.13 13.49 10.20
C VAL A 55 -0.23 14.89 10.79
N GLU A 56 -1.10 15.76 10.26
CA GLU A 56 -1.36 17.10 10.81
C GLU A 56 -1.90 17.02 12.25
N GLU A 57 -2.89 16.15 12.50
CA GLU A 57 -3.43 15.91 13.84
C GLU A 57 -2.37 15.37 14.81
N TYR A 58 -1.56 14.41 14.36
CA TYR A 58 -0.44 13.88 15.15
C TYR A 58 0.56 14.98 15.50
N ASN A 59 0.85 15.90 14.59
CA ASN A 59 1.84 16.95 14.74
C ASN A 59 1.37 18.17 15.54
N ALA A 60 0.05 18.36 15.69
CA ALA A 60 -0.56 19.59 16.22
C ALA A 60 -0.01 20.03 17.60
N ASN A 61 0.37 19.07 18.46
CA ASN A 61 0.86 19.32 19.83
C ASN A 61 2.29 18.78 20.03
N LYS A 62 3.11 18.72 18.96
CA LYS A 62 4.47 18.20 19.01
C LYS A 62 5.49 19.28 18.74
N ASP A 63 6.65 19.18 19.43
CA ASP A 63 7.81 19.97 19.08
C ASP A 63 8.39 19.52 17.72
N GLU A 64 9.18 20.37 17.07
CA GLU A 64 9.70 20.15 15.71
C GLU A 64 10.47 18.82 15.57
N ASN A 65 11.17 18.37 16.62
CA ASN A 65 11.97 17.14 16.58
C ASN A 65 11.12 15.87 16.72
N SER A 66 9.91 16.01 17.23
CA SER A 66 8.94 14.92 17.47
C SER A 66 7.86 14.80 16.39
N LYS A 67 7.84 15.73 15.45
CA LYS A 67 6.90 15.70 14.33
C LYS A 67 7.16 14.54 13.37
N CYS A 68 6.09 14.10 12.73
CA CYS A 68 6.12 13.14 11.65
C CYS A 68 6.17 13.88 10.29
N ASN A 69 7.07 13.49 9.42
CA ASN A 69 7.13 13.96 8.05
C ASN A 69 6.27 13.08 7.14
N LEU A 70 5.58 13.68 6.20
CA LEU A 70 4.84 13.00 5.16
C LEU A 70 5.50 13.26 3.81
N PHE A 71 5.68 12.19 3.04
CA PHE A 71 6.08 12.24 1.65
C PHE A 71 5.02 11.55 0.80
N ILE A 72 4.58 12.16 -0.29
CA ILE A 72 3.62 11.59 -1.22
C ILE A 72 4.32 11.41 -2.57
N MET A 73 4.26 10.20 -3.11
CA MET A 73 4.79 9.85 -4.43
C MET A 73 3.64 9.42 -5.33
N GLU A 74 3.43 10.15 -6.41
CA GLU A 74 2.58 9.69 -7.52
C GLU A 74 3.42 8.86 -8.48
N ALA A 75 3.02 7.61 -8.66
CA ALA A 75 3.79 6.67 -9.47
C ALA A 75 3.48 6.78 -10.98
N GLY A 76 2.42 7.51 -11.33
CA GLY A 76 1.94 7.56 -12.71
C GLY A 76 1.25 6.26 -13.13
N THR A 77 0.77 6.24 -14.36
CA THR A 77 -0.08 5.17 -14.90
C THR A 77 0.71 3.99 -15.48
N ASN A 78 2.03 4.11 -15.64
CA ASN A 78 2.89 3.02 -16.10
C ASN A 78 3.13 2.01 -14.96
N GLN A 79 2.34 0.94 -14.91
CA GLN A 79 2.43 -0.08 -13.87
C GLN A 79 3.79 -0.80 -13.82
N ALA A 80 4.48 -0.92 -14.94
CA ALA A 80 5.79 -1.57 -15.00
C ALA A 80 6.85 -0.86 -14.15
N GLU A 81 6.67 0.43 -13.87
CA GLU A 81 7.59 1.23 -13.05
C GLU A 81 7.26 1.20 -11.54
N TRP A 82 6.11 0.69 -11.14
CA TRP A 82 5.66 0.78 -9.75
C TRP A 82 6.60 0.04 -8.79
N SER A 83 7.06 -1.15 -9.19
CA SER A 83 8.01 -1.92 -8.37
C SER A 83 9.28 -1.12 -8.09
N ASP A 84 9.90 -0.55 -9.12
CA ASP A 84 11.14 0.21 -8.99
C ASP A 84 10.94 1.49 -8.13
N LYS A 85 9.81 2.13 -8.28
CA LYS A 85 9.46 3.30 -7.48
C LYS A 85 9.24 2.96 -5.99
N ILE A 86 8.60 1.81 -5.68
CA ILE A 86 8.47 1.34 -4.30
C ILE A 86 9.84 0.93 -3.74
N ILE A 87 10.67 0.25 -4.52
CA ILE A 87 12.06 -0.09 -4.14
C ILE A 87 12.84 1.18 -3.82
N SER A 88 12.69 2.22 -4.64
CA SER A 88 13.35 3.51 -4.39
C SER A 88 12.96 4.14 -3.05
N LEU A 89 11.69 4.04 -2.64
CA LEU A 89 11.23 4.49 -1.34
C LEU A 89 11.81 3.63 -0.20
N ALA A 90 11.68 2.30 -0.32
CA ALA A 90 12.12 1.34 0.70
C ALA A 90 13.62 1.40 0.94
N SER A 91 14.43 1.53 -0.14
CA SER A 91 15.89 1.57 -0.06
C SER A 91 16.44 2.77 0.69
N THR A 92 15.67 3.85 0.82
CA THR A 92 16.09 5.02 1.61
C THR A 92 16.20 4.72 3.10
N GLY A 93 15.47 3.72 3.61
CA GLY A 93 15.34 3.42 5.05
C GLY A 93 14.76 4.57 5.88
N LYS A 94 14.20 5.60 5.24
CA LYS A 94 13.68 6.81 5.92
C LYS A 94 12.27 6.62 6.46
N TYR A 95 11.45 5.84 5.77
CA TYR A 95 10.03 5.73 6.05
C TYR A 95 9.74 4.53 6.93
N GLN A 96 9.13 4.74 8.11
CA GLN A 96 8.70 3.66 8.99
C GLN A 96 7.60 2.80 8.32
N VAL A 97 6.76 3.45 7.51
CA VAL A 97 5.68 2.79 6.80
C VAL A 97 5.45 3.45 5.44
N ILE A 98 5.15 2.64 4.44
CA ILE A 98 4.64 3.06 3.14
C ILE A 98 3.17 2.69 3.09
N ILE A 99 2.30 3.67 2.83
CA ILE A 99 0.85 3.50 2.77
C ILE A 99 0.41 3.60 1.32
N SER A 100 -0.46 2.72 0.88
CA SER A 100 -0.98 2.73 -0.49
C SER A 100 -2.38 2.10 -0.57
N SER A 101 -2.99 2.13 -1.74
CA SER A 101 -4.31 1.54 -2.00
C SER A 101 -4.37 1.00 -3.42
N ASN A 102 -4.33 -0.30 -3.57
CA ASN A 102 -4.62 -1.03 -4.79
C ASN A 102 -4.57 -2.54 -4.51
N PRO A 103 -5.53 -3.34 -4.98
CA PRO A 103 -5.60 -4.78 -4.69
C PRO A 103 -4.46 -5.62 -5.28
N SER A 104 -3.70 -5.10 -6.24
CA SER A 104 -2.52 -5.79 -6.81
C SER A 104 -1.22 -5.55 -6.04
N LEU A 105 -1.20 -4.59 -5.12
CA LEU A 105 0.02 -4.22 -4.41
C LEU A 105 0.60 -5.29 -3.49
N PRO A 106 -0.18 -6.15 -2.81
CA PRO A 106 0.38 -7.19 -1.97
C PRO A 106 1.41 -8.06 -2.69
N ASP A 107 1.10 -8.52 -3.89
CA ASP A 107 2.00 -9.38 -4.67
C ASP A 107 3.23 -8.60 -5.17
N LEU A 108 3.07 -7.31 -5.41
CA LEU A 108 4.16 -6.45 -5.85
C LEU A 108 5.13 -6.11 -4.71
N VAL A 109 4.63 -5.90 -3.47
CA VAL A 109 5.50 -5.52 -2.34
C VAL A 109 6.11 -6.72 -1.62
N GLU A 110 5.55 -7.92 -1.74
CA GLU A 110 6.07 -9.11 -1.05
C GLU A 110 7.54 -9.43 -1.39
N PRO A 111 7.98 -9.46 -2.66
CA PRO A 111 9.39 -9.63 -2.99
C PRO A 111 10.27 -8.45 -2.55
N ILE A 112 9.70 -7.24 -2.44
CA ILE A 112 10.42 -6.06 -1.96
C ILE A 112 10.74 -6.19 -0.46
N ILE A 113 9.82 -6.72 0.33
CA ILE A 113 10.05 -6.97 1.77
C ILE A 113 11.19 -7.96 2.01
N GLN A 114 11.37 -8.94 1.13
CA GLN A 114 12.51 -9.85 1.23
C GLN A 114 13.85 -9.11 1.11
N GLN A 115 13.91 -8.04 0.32
CA GLN A 115 15.10 -7.20 0.17
C GLN A 115 15.21 -6.16 1.29
N PHE A 116 14.09 -5.67 1.81
CA PHE A 116 14.00 -4.62 2.84
C PHE A 116 13.15 -5.09 4.02
N PRO A 117 13.63 -6.04 4.84
CA PRO A 117 12.81 -6.71 5.87
C PRO A 117 12.40 -5.80 7.04
N ALA A 118 12.94 -4.59 7.14
CA ALA A 118 12.51 -3.59 8.11
C ALA A 118 11.35 -2.71 7.59
N GLN A 119 11.11 -2.70 6.27
CA GLN A 119 10.05 -1.87 5.68
C GLN A 119 8.68 -2.44 5.99
N LYS A 120 7.77 -1.57 6.43
CA LYS A 120 6.36 -1.90 6.68
C LYS A 120 5.46 -1.25 5.65
N PHE A 121 4.35 -1.93 5.34
CA PHE A 121 3.33 -1.46 4.44
C PHE A 121 1.96 -1.49 5.09
N ILE A 122 1.13 -0.49 4.76
CA ILE A 122 -0.31 -0.50 5.00
C ILE A 122 -0.98 -0.35 3.64
N LEU A 123 -1.69 -1.39 3.22
CA LEU A 123 -2.33 -1.46 1.91
C LEU A 123 -3.85 -1.48 2.09
N LEU A 124 -4.51 -0.44 1.58
CA LEU A 124 -5.95 -0.32 1.58
C LEU A 124 -6.51 -0.95 0.31
N ASP A 125 -7.75 -1.43 0.39
CA ASP A 125 -8.44 -2.15 -0.69
C ASP A 125 -7.62 -3.35 -1.19
N ALA A 126 -7.00 -4.07 -0.25
CA ALA A 126 -6.10 -5.17 -0.53
C ALA A 126 -6.25 -6.25 0.54
N GLU A 127 -5.94 -7.49 0.18
CA GLU A 127 -6.00 -8.65 1.07
C GLU A 127 -4.67 -9.41 1.00
N LYS A 128 -4.04 -9.63 2.15
CA LYS A 128 -2.84 -10.45 2.28
C LYS A 128 -2.70 -10.95 3.71
N GLU A 129 -2.53 -12.24 3.85
CA GLU A 129 -2.23 -12.90 5.12
C GLU A 129 -0.79 -13.42 5.16
N GLY A 130 -0.31 -13.74 6.35
CA GLY A 130 0.95 -14.45 6.54
C GLY A 130 2.21 -13.60 6.45
N ASN A 131 2.13 -12.27 6.29
CA ASN A 131 3.28 -11.38 6.27
C ASN A 131 3.15 -10.26 7.31
N ASN A 132 3.98 -10.28 8.34
CA ASN A 132 3.95 -9.31 9.45
C ASN A 132 4.35 -7.87 9.05
N ASN A 133 4.89 -7.69 7.86
CA ASN A 133 5.27 -6.36 7.35
C ASN A 133 4.21 -5.76 6.42
N ILE A 134 3.16 -6.52 6.09
CA ILE A 134 2.03 -6.05 5.29
C ILE A 134 0.78 -6.06 6.17
N ASN A 135 0.24 -4.89 6.45
CA ASN A 135 -1.08 -4.75 7.05
C ASN A 135 -2.06 -4.35 5.96
N THR A 136 -3.14 -5.09 5.81
CA THR A 136 -4.15 -4.81 4.80
C THR A 136 -5.45 -4.33 5.44
N VAL A 137 -6.17 -3.48 4.71
CA VAL A 137 -7.53 -3.08 5.01
C VAL A 137 -8.39 -3.51 3.83
N CYS A 138 -9.22 -4.50 4.05
CA CYS A 138 -10.16 -5.01 3.05
C CYS A 138 -11.58 -4.53 3.38
N TYR A 139 -12.31 -4.16 2.34
CA TYR A 139 -13.70 -3.77 2.46
C TYR A 139 -14.61 -4.97 2.20
N ASN A 140 -15.77 -5.00 2.87
CA ASN A 140 -16.79 -6.01 2.62
C ASN A 140 -17.50 -5.71 1.29
N GLN A 141 -17.01 -6.31 0.20
CA GLN A 141 -17.47 -6.01 -1.16
C GLN A 141 -18.49 -7.02 -1.70
N TYR A 142 -18.76 -8.13 -1.00
CA TYR A 142 -19.65 -9.16 -1.51
C TYR A 142 -21.11 -8.68 -1.64
N GLU A 143 -21.61 -7.87 -0.70
CA GLU A 143 -22.96 -7.33 -0.78
C GLU A 143 -23.11 -6.38 -1.96
N GLN A 144 -22.11 -5.53 -2.19
CA GLN A 144 -22.09 -4.62 -3.34
C GLN A 144 -22.09 -5.40 -4.65
N ALA A 145 -21.24 -6.42 -4.77
CA ALA A 145 -21.18 -7.26 -5.98
C ALA A 145 -22.50 -7.99 -6.23
N TYR A 146 -23.09 -8.59 -5.17
CA TYR A 146 -24.37 -9.27 -5.26
C TYR A 146 -25.48 -8.33 -5.71
N LEU A 147 -25.63 -7.15 -5.09
CA LEU A 147 -26.67 -6.20 -5.45
C LEU A 147 -26.49 -5.67 -6.87
N THR A 148 -25.25 -5.42 -7.29
CA THR A 148 -24.96 -5.00 -8.67
C THR A 148 -25.36 -6.07 -9.68
N GLY A 149 -25.02 -7.33 -9.40
CA GLY A 149 -25.43 -8.47 -10.21
C GLY A 149 -26.95 -8.65 -10.25
N TYR A 150 -27.62 -8.52 -9.09
CA TYR A 150 -29.06 -8.64 -8.98
C TYR A 150 -29.79 -7.58 -9.83
N ILE A 151 -29.37 -6.32 -9.76
CA ILE A 151 -29.91 -5.24 -10.58
C ILE A 151 -29.65 -5.53 -12.06
N ALA A 152 -28.44 -5.96 -12.42
CA ALA A 152 -28.11 -6.30 -13.81
C ALA A 152 -28.99 -7.45 -14.34
N GLY A 153 -29.25 -8.47 -13.51
CA GLY A 153 -30.13 -9.60 -13.83
C GLY A 153 -31.57 -9.18 -14.07
N LEU A 154 -32.10 -8.22 -13.27
CA LEU A 154 -33.41 -7.63 -13.48
C LEU A 154 -33.51 -6.81 -14.77
N MET A 155 -32.44 -6.12 -15.15
CA MET A 155 -32.44 -5.16 -16.25
C MET A 155 -32.11 -5.78 -17.61
N THR A 156 -31.44 -6.93 -17.66
CA THR A 156 -31.05 -7.55 -18.93
C THR A 156 -32.27 -8.01 -19.74
N LYS A 157 -32.27 -7.69 -21.04
CA LYS A 157 -33.28 -8.16 -21.99
C LYS A 157 -32.81 -9.40 -22.76
N SER A 158 -31.51 -9.62 -22.84
CA SER A 158 -30.92 -10.72 -23.60
C SER A 158 -30.52 -11.92 -22.73
N ASN A 159 -30.68 -11.83 -21.42
CA ASN A 159 -30.15 -12.76 -20.42
C ASN A 159 -28.62 -12.91 -20.48
N LYS A 160 -27.92 -11.97 -21.09
CA LYS A 160 -26.47 -11.94 -21.19
C LYS A 160 -25.95 -10.71 -20.51
N LEU A 161 -24.97 -10.90 -19.64
CA LEU A 161 -24.23 -9.86 -18.92
C LEU A 161 -22.75 -10.02 -19.19
N ALA A 162 -22.00 -8.94 -19.04
CA ALA A 162 -20.55 -8.97 -19.01
C ALA A 162 -20.06 -8.27 -17.74
N LEU A 163 -19.03 -8.85 -17.13
CA LEU A 163 -18.23 -8.22 -16.09
C LEU A 163 -16.83 -8.01 -16.64
N ILE A 164 -16.40 -6.74 -16.70
CA ILE A 164 -15.07 -6.37 -17.21
C ILE A 164 -14.23 -5.90 -16.03
N ALA A 165 -13.11 -6.56 -15.79
CA ALA A 165 -12.17 -6.23 -14.73
C ALA A 165 -10.85 -5.71 -15.29
N ALA A 166 -10.20 -4.81 -14.57
CA ALA A 166 -8.88 -4.31 -14.92
C ALA A 166 -7.84 -5.43 -14.87
N GLN A 167 -7.84 -6.22 -13.81
CA GLN A 167 -6.92 -7.35 -13.59
C GLN A 167 -7.58 -8.46 -12.77
N GLU A 168 -6.94 -9.62 -12.73
CA GLU A 168 -7.23 -10.67 -11.76
C GLU A 168 -6.51 -10.37 -10.44
N TYR A 169 -7.23 -10.56 -9.34
CA TYR A 169 -6.72 -10.51 -7.98
C TYR A 169 -7.66 -11.28 -7.05
N PRO A 170 -7.22 -11.69 -5.84
CA PRO A 170 -8.00 -12.59 -4.99
C PRO A 170 -9.44 -12.14 -4.75
N VAL A 171 -9.67 -10.87 -4.43
CA VAL A 171 -11.03 -10.35 -4.16
C VAL A 171 -11.88 -10.36 -5.43
N MET A 172 -11.32 -10.05 -6.61
CA MET A 172 -12.06 -10.15 -7.89
C MET A 172 -12.55 -11.58 -8.12
N ASN A 173 -11.64 -12.55 -8.02
CA ASN A 173 -11.93 -13.94 -8.38
C ASN A 173 -12.78 -14.67 -7.33
N ASN A 174 -12.58 -14.36 -6.04
CA ASN A 174 -13.22 -15.10 -4.94
C ASN A 174 -14.47 -14.40 -4.39
N VAL A 175 -14.63 -13.10 -4.66
CA VAL A 175 -15.74 -12.31 -4.10
C VAL A 175 -16.53 -11.61 -5.21
N LEU A 176 -15.91 -10.70 -5.96
CA LEU A 176 -16.68 -9.83 -6.85
C LEU A 176 -17.39 -10.61 -7.97
N LEU A 177 -16.67 -11.45 -8.69
CA LEU A 177 -17.25 -12.26 -9.77
C LEU A 177 -18.31 -13.25 -9.25
N PRO A 178 -18.03 -14.11 -8.24
CA PRO A 178 -19.02 -15.09 -7.78
C PRO A 178 -20.30 -14.45 -7.22
N TYR A 179 -20.17 -13.36 -6.46
CA TYR A 179 -21.36 -12.69 -5.91
C TYR A 179 -22.15 -11.90 -6.95
N PHE A 180 -21.48 -11.31 -7.95
CA PHE A 180 -22.15 -10.71 -9.09
C PHE A 180 -22.95 -11.75 -9.87
N GLU A 181 -22.34 -12.90 -10.20
CA GLU A 181 -23.04 -14.01 -10.88
C GLU A 181 -24.21 -14.53 -10.05
N LYS A 182 -24.01 -14.70 -8.75
CA LYS A 182 -25.06 -15.14 -7.84
C LYS A 182 -26.25 -14.16 -7.84
N GLY A 183 -26.00 -12.87 -7.68
CA GLY A 183 -27.03 -11.84 -7.70
C GLY A 183 -27.80 -11.83 -9.04
N ALA A 184 -27.08 -11.93 -10.15
CA ALA A 184 -27.68 -11.97 -11.47
C ALA A 184 -28.62 -13.18 -11.66
N LYS A 185 -28.19 -14.37 -11.22
CA LYS A 185 -28.99 -15.60 -11.30
C LYS A 185 -30.18 -15.62 -10.34
N ASP A 186 -30.01 -15.07 -9.14
CA ASP A 186 -31.12 -14.96 -8.17
C ASP A 186 -32.22 -14.02 -8.69
N ALA A 187 -31.88 -13.00 -9.45
CA ALA A 187 -32.83 -12.10 -10.10
C ALA A 187 -33.46 -12.71 -11.36
N ASN A 188 -32.67 -13.43 -12.14
CA ASN A 188 -33.09 -14.05 -13.40
C ASN A 188 -32.23 -15.30 -13.66
N SER A 189 -32.79 -16.47 -13.42
CA SER A 189 -32.10 -17.77 -13.53
C SER A 189 -31.58 -18.09 -14.95
N ALA A 190 -32.09 -17.43 -15.99
CA ALA A 190 -31.61 -17.59 -17.36
C ALA A 190 -30.34 -16.78 -17.67
N THR A 191 -29.87 -15.96 -16.71
CA THR A 191 -28.72 -15.06 -16.93
C THR A 191 -27.41 -15.81 -17.04
N THR A 192 -26.60 -15.39 -17.99
CA THR A 192 -25.18 -15.80 -18.14
C THR A 192 -24.29 -14.58 -18.01
N VAL A 193 -23.12 -14.75 -17.38
CA VAL A 193 -22.11 -13.70 -17.22
C VAL A 193 -20.86 -14.08 -18.00
N ASP A 194 -20.42 -13.20 -18.88
CA ASP A 194 -19.13 -13.30 -19.58
C ASP A 194 -18.12 -12.44 -18.82
N PHE A 195 -17.05 -13.06 -18.29
CA PHE A 195 -16.01 -12.37 -17.56
C PHE A 195 -14.82 -12.07 -18.46
N ARG A 196 -14.40 -10.80 -18.47
CA ARG A 196 -13.29 -10.31 -19.28
C ARG A 196 -12.32 -9.50 -18.44
N ILE A 197 -11.05 -9.59 -18.80
CA ILE A 197 -9.95 -8.92 -18.12
C ILE A 197 -9.22 -8.06 -19.14
N VAL A 198 -9.03 -6.79 -18.80
CA VAL A 198 -8.29 -5.81 -19.61
C VAL A 198 -6.79 -6.10 -19.52
N GLY A 199 -6.30 -6.43 -18.31
CA GLY A 199 -4.87 -6.69 -18.04
C GLY A 199 -4.11 -5.44 -17.57
N ASN A 200 -4.79 -4.31 -17.43
CA ASN A 200 -4.20 -3.04 -17.04
C ASN A 200 -5.21 -2.22 -16.21
N TRP A 201 -4.71 -1.43 -15.21
CA TRP A 201 -5.52 -0.52 -14.42
C TRP A 201 -5.85 0.78 -15.16
N TYR A 202 -5.12 1.11 -16.22
CA TYR A 202 -5.15 2.39 -16.93
C TYR A 202 -5.27 2.23 -18.46
N ASP A 203 -5.97 1.22 -18.92
CA ASP A 203 -6.23 1.04 -20.34
C ASP A 203 -7.61 1.60 -20.73
#